data_9a8f357835337dc27515d53bd0c81f47
#
_entry.id   9a8f357835337dc27515d53bd0c81f47
#
_cell.length_a   1.000
_cell.length_b   1.000
_cell.length_c   1.000
_cell.angle_alpha   90.00
_cell.angle_beta   90.00
_cell.angle_gamma   90.00
#
_symmetry.space_group_name_H-M   'P 1'
#
loop_
_entity.id
_entity.type
_entity.pdbx_description
1 polymer ?
#
loop_
_entity_poly.entity_id
_entity_poly.type
_entity_poly.pdbx_seq_one_letter_code
_entity_poly.pdbx_strand_id
1 'polypeptide(L)'
;MTQAKIICRNVWKLYGPEPKKFLTAHGGNPSVAAVKEAGYIPAVRDASLEVHEGEIVVLMGLSGSGKSTLVRCLSRLIDATAGHVEFDGQDLLATSDKEMIELRRHKMGMVFQHFALFPHRTVAENVAFPLEVQGIDHETRMAKALE
;
A
#
# COMPACT_ATOMS: atom_id res chain seq x y z
N MET A 1 -23.79 10.50 -4.50
CA MET A 1 -22.41 10.22 -4.94
C MET A 1 -21.76 9.39 -3.84
N THR A 2 -21.30 8.19 -4.15
CA THR A 2 -20.57 7.37 -3.19
C THR A 2 -19.22 8.04 -2.88
N GLN A 3 -18.88 8.13 -1.62
CA GLN A 3 -17.62 8.74 -1.17
C GLN A 3 -16.43 7.90 -1.67
N ALA A 4 -15.38 8.57 -2.16
CA ALA A 4 -14.16 7.88 -2.52
C ALA A 4 -13.50 7.29 -1.26
N LYS A 5 -13.18 6.01 -1.29
CA LYS A 5 -12.55 5.25 -0.20
C LYS A 5 -11.03 5.37 -0.23
N ILE A 6 -10.47 5.29 -1.43
CA ILE A 6 -9.04 5.49 -1.67
C ILE A 6 -8.89 6.52 -2.78
N ILE A 7 -8.03 7.50 -2.56
CA ILE A 7 -7.63 8.48 -3.57
C ILE A 7 -6.11 8.43 -3.70
N CYS A 8 -5.65 8.28 -4.93
CA CYS A 8 -4.25 8.31 -5.30
C CYS A 8 -4.08 9.36 -6.39
N ARG A 9 -3.21 10.36 -6.16
CA ARG A 9 -2.96 11.45 -7.13
C ARG A 9 -1.48 11.66 -7.33
N ASN A 10 -1.06 11.58 -8.60
CA ASN A 10 0.32 11.84 -9.04
C ASN A 10 1.36 11.09 -8.20
N VAL A 11 1.08 9.83 -7.86
CA VAL A 11 1.96 9.03 -7.01
C VAL A 11 3.17 8.58 -7.81
N TRP A 12 4.34 8.87 -7.24
CA TRP A 12 5.64 8.44 -7.72
C TRP A 12 6.32 7.53 -6.72
N LYS A 13 6.96 6.48 -7.21
CA LYS A 13 7.92 5.68 -6.44
C LYS A 13 9.17 5.47 -7.26
N LEU A 14 10.24 6.12 -6.84
CA LEU A 14 11.60 5.94 -7.37
C LEU A 14 12.46 5.22 -6.35
N TYR A 15 13.25 4.27 -6.81
CA TYR A 15 14.35 3.70 -6.03
C TYR A 15 15.66 4.28 -6.52
N GLY A 16 16.49 4.73 -5.60
CA GLY A 16 17.78 5.38 -5.85
C GLY A 16 18.15 6.34 -4.71
N PRO A 17 19.31 6.99 -4.77
CA PRO A 17 19.74 7.96 -3.77
C PRO A 17 18.86 9.21 -3.78
N GLU A 18 18.38 9.65 -2.61
CA GLU A 18 17.62 10.90 -2.44
C GLU A 18 16.52 11.16 -3.50
N PRO A 19 15.58 10.19 -3.73
CA PRO A 19 14.65 10.24 -4.85
C PRO A 19 13.70 11.44 -4.81
N LYS A 20 13.40 11.97 -3.62
CA LYS A 20 12.59 13.19 -3.46
C LYS A 20 13.30 14.42 -4.02
N LYS A 21 14.60 14.57 -3.73
CA LYS A 21 15.40 15.68 -4.26
C LYS A 21 15.48 15.59 -5.79
N PHE A 22 15.69 14.40 -6.33
CA PHE A 22 15.71 14.19 -7.77
C PHE A 22 14.38 14.62 -8.43
N LEU A 23 13.23 14.19 -7.90
CA LEU A 23 11.92 14.60 -8.43
C LEU A 23 11.75 16.13 -8.38
N THR A 24 12.08 16.76 -7.26
CA THR A 24 11.96 18.22 -7.09
C THR A 24 12.83 18.97 -8.09
N ALA A 25 14.08 18.52 -8.29
CA ALA A 25 15.00 19.13 -9.24
C ALA A 25 14.53 19.06 -10.71
N HIS A 26 13.64 18.08 -11.02
CA HIS A 26 13.06 17.89 -12.35
C HIS A 26 11.60 18.34 -12.45
N GLY A 27 11.16 19.25 -11.59
CA GLY A 27 9.79 19.80 -11.63
C GLY A 27 8.69 18.79 -11.28
N GLY A 28 9.03 17.71 -10.56
CA GLY A 28 8.07 16.69 -10.10
C GLY A 28 7.67 15.66 -11.16
N ASN A 29 8.04 15.83 -12.43
CA ASN A 29 7.66 14.92 -13.53
C ASN A 29 8.81 14.70 -14.52
N PRO A 30 9.91 14.04 -14.12
CA PRO A 30 11.03 13.74 -14.99
C PRO A 30 10.64 12.79 -16.13
N SER A 31 11.31 12.94 -17.28
CA SER A 31 11.18 11.97 -18.37
C SER A 31 11.75 10.61 -17.96
N VAL A 32 11.27 9.53 -18.60
CA VAL A 32 11.80 8.18 -18.35
C VAL A 32 13.29 8.10 -18.66
N ALA A 33 13.74 8.81 -19.71
CA ALA A 33 15.16 8.88 -20.07
C ALA A 33 15.97 9.49 -18.94
N ALA A 34 15.59 10.67 -18.45
CA ALA A 34 16.28 11.35 -17.36
C ALA A 34 16.37 10.50 -16.07
N VAL A 35 15.27 9.78 -15.72
CA VAL A 35 15.26 8.88 -14.57
C VAL A 35 16.27 7.76 -14.73
N LYS A 36 16.32 7.13 -15.92
CA LYS A 36 17.23 6.02 -16.21
C LYS A 36 18.70 6.47 -16.30
N GLU A 37 18.97 7.57 -16.99
CA GLU A 37 20.31 8.15 -17.11
C GLU A 37 20.89 8.53 -15.75
N ALA A 38 20.05 8.99 -14.83
CA ALA A 38 20.45 9.30 -13.45
C ALA A 38 20.55 8.02 -12.56
N GLY A 39 20.33 6.82 -13.08
CA GLY A 39 20.48 5.56 -12.37
C GLY A 39 19.30 5.23 -11.41
N TYR A 40 18.16 5.87 -11.56
CA TYR A 40 16.98 5.56 -10.76
C TYR A 40 16.10 4.48 -11.39
N ILE A 41 15.39 3.74 -10.55
CA ILE A 41 14.38 2.77 -10.99
C ILE A 41 12.99 3.37 -10.76
N PRO A 42 12.25 3.73 -11.83
CA PRO A 42 10.88 4.23 -11.72
C PRO A 42 9.90 3.07 -11.51
N ALA A 43 9.62 2.72 -10.27
CA ALA A 43 8.70 1.62 -9.94
C ALA A 43 7.23 2.02 -10.07
N VAL A 44 6.90 3.29 -9.75
CA VAL A 44 5.59 3.91 -10.03
C VAL A 44 5.85 5.29 -10.57
N ARG A 45 5.13 5.66 -11.62
CA ARG A 45 5.29 6.94 -12.30
C ARG A 45 3.93 7.61 -12.48
N ASP A 46 3.75 8.74 -11.80
CA ASP A 46 2.59 9.63 -11.96
C ASP A 46 1.24 8.90 -11.97
N ALA A 47 1.07 7.96 -11.04
CA ALA A 47 -0.13 7.15 -10.97
C ALA A 47 -1.26 7.90 -10.25
N SER A 48 -2.44 7.90 -10.86
CA SER A 48 -3.65 8.47 -10.25
C SER A 48 -4.82 7.50 -10.45
N LEU A 49 -5.58 7.27 -9.37
CA LEU A 49 -6.81 6.49 -9.39
C LEU A 49 -7.68 6.84 -8.19
N GLU A 50 -8.95 6.55 -8.29
CA GLU A 50 -9.91 6.64 -7.19
C GLU A 50 -10.63 5.30 -7.06
N VAL A 51 -10.91 4.88 -5.83
CA VAL A 51 -11.69 3.68 -5.52
C VAL A 51 -12.81 4.08 -4.57
N HIS A 52 -14.04 3.76 -4.92
CA HIS A 52 -15.20 4.07 -4.12
C HIS A 52 -15.59 2.91 -3.20
N GLU A 53 -16.41 3.17 -2.22
CA GLU A 53 -16.90 2.14 -1.31
C GLU A 53 -17.69 1.06 -2.08
N GLY A 54 -17.37 -0.21 -1.82
CA GLY A 54 -17.96 -1.37 -2.50
C GLY A 54 -17.42 -1.62 -3.91
N GLU A 55 -16.49 -0.82 -4.40
CA GLU A 55 -15.91 -0.97 -5.74
C GLU A 55 -14.77 -1.98 -5.77
N ILE A 56 -14.68 -2.72 -6.87
CA ILE A 56 -13.54 -3.59 -7.19
C ILE A 56 -12.77 -2.96 -8.35
N VAL A 57 -11.53 -2.56 -8.08
CA VAL A 57 -10.61 -2.03 -9.10
C VAL A 57 -9.53 -3.05 -9.42
N VAL A 58 -9.32 -3.33 -10.70
CA VAL A 58 -8.32 -4.30 -11.19
C VAL A 58 -7.16 -3.57 -11.84
N LEU A 59 -5.95 -3.73 -11.29
CA LEU A 59 -4.71 -3.24 -11.89
C LEU A 59 -4.11 -4.30 -12.78
N MET A 60 -4.08 -4.06 -14.09
CA MET A 60 -3.50 -4.97 -15.09
C MET A 60 -2.23 -4.40 -15.71
N GLY A 61 -1.36 -5.27 -16.19
CA GLY A 61 -0.13 -4.91 -16.87
C GLY A 61 0.92 -6.03 -16.82
N LEU A 62 1.99 -5.88 -17.56
CA LEU A 62 3.08 -6.86 -17.65
C LEU A 62 3.78 -7.07 -16.29
N SER A 63 4.52 -8.18 -16.17
CA SER A 63 5.40 -8.40 -15.01
C SER A 63 6.41 -7.25 -14.90
N GLY A 64 6.68 -6.78 -13.69
CA GLY A 64 7.59 -5.65 -13.45
C GLY A 64 7.01 -4.25 -13.75
N SER A 65 5.74 -4.11 -14.17
CA SER A 65 5.14 -2.80 -14.47
C SER A 65 4.79 -1.94 -13.24
N GLY A 66 5.14 -2.37 -12.03
CA GLY A 66 4.94 -1.56 -10.81
C GLY A 66 3.61 -1.79 -10.07
N LYS A 67 2.73 -2.70 -10.53
CA LYS A 67 1.40 -2.95 -9.89
C LYS A 67 1.50 -3.21 -8.40
N SER A 68 2.30 -4.19 -7.99
CA SER A 68 2.47 -4.53 -6.57
C SER A 68 3.12 -3.40 -5.78
N THR A 69 3.98 -2.60 -6.41
CA THR A 69 4.57 -1.41 -5.77
C THR A 69 3.51 -0.34 -5.55
N LEU A 70 2.64 -0.10 -6.53
CA LEU A 70 1.54 0.85 -6.38
C LEU A 70 0.60 0.42 -5.24
N VAL A 71 0.13 -0.84 -5.22
CA VAL A 71 -0.72 -1.36 -4.13
C VAL A 71 -0.06 -1.19 -2.75
N ARG A 72 1.26 -1.43 -2.65
CA ARG A 72 2.01 -1.20 -1.41
C ARG A 72 2.14 0.28 -1.06
N CYS A 73 2.19 1.18 -2.03
CA CYS A 73 2.14 2.62 -1.77
C CYS A 73 0.75 3.05 -1.28
N LEU A 74 -0.34 2.50 -1.85
CA LEU A 74 -1.72 2.79 -1.44
C LEU A 74 -2.02 2.35 0.00
N SER A 75 -1.37 1.30 0.50
CA SER A 75 -1.46 0.83 1.89
C SER A 75 -0.33 1.38 2.78
N ARG A 76 0.53 2.23 2.24
CA ARG A 76 1.74 2.74 2.88
C ARG A 76 2.62 1.65 3.51
N LEU A 77 2.63 0.43 2.93
CA LEU A 77 3.66 -0.57 3.22
C LEU A 77 5.02 -0.16 2.65
N ILE A 78 5.01 0.69 1.63
CA ILE A 78 6.16 1.37 1.06
C ILE A 78 5.78 2.84 0.93
N ASP A 79 6.59 3.76 1.45
CA ASP A 79 6.34 5.18 1.27
C ASP A 79 6.50 5.57 -0.21
N ALA A 80 5.54 6.34 -0.71
CA ALA A 80 5.67 6.99 -2.01
C ALA A 80 6.81 8.01 -1.97
N THR A 81 7.45 8.22 -3.12
CA THR A 81 8.47 9.27 -3.25
C THR A 81 7.82 10.65 -3.32
N ALA A 82 6.70 10.76 -4.01
CA ALA A 82 5.87 11.96 -4.11
C ALA A 82 4.43 11.58 -4.47
N GLY A 83 3.55 12.56 -4.48
CA GLY A 83 2.13 12.43 -4.75
C GLY A 83 1.30 12.48 -3.48
N HIS A 84 0.04 12.10 -3.60
CA HIS A 84 -0.94 12.08 -2.51
C HIS A 84 -1.64 10.73 -2.47
N VAL A 85 -1.80 10.19 -1.27
CA VAL A 85 -2.55 8.95 -1.02
C VAL A 85 -3.46 9.19 0.17
N GLU A 86 -4.76 9.06 -0.05
CA GLU A 86 -5.79 9.25 0.94
C GLU A 86 -6.60 7.97 1.12
N PHE A 87 -6.97 7.66 2.35
CA PHE A 87 -7.85 6.56 2.72
C PHE A 87 -8.90 7.09 3.71
N ASP A 88 -10.17 6.93 3.40
CA ASP A 88 -11.30 7.44 4.20
C ASP A 88 -11.17 8.94 4.56
N GLY A 89 -10.69 9.78 3.64
CA GLY A 89 -10.47 11.21 3.89
C GLY A 89 -9.20 11.54 4.68
N GLN A 90 -8.38 10.56 5.03
CA GLN A 90 -7.14 10.74 5.77
C GLN A 90 -5.92 10.63 4.85
N ASP A 91 -5.07 11.65 4.82
CA ASP A 91 -3.78 11.62 4.09
C ASP A 91 -2.81 10.64 4.75
N LEU A 92 -2.56 9.52 4.07
CA LEU A 92 -1.69 8.48 4.59
C LEU A 92 -0.23 8.91 4.68
N LEU A 93 0.23 9.84 3.84
CA LEU A 93 1.63 10.28 3.84
C LEU A 93 1.92 11.24 4.99
N ALA A 94 0.89 11.94 5.48
CA ALA A 94 0.96 12.82 6.66
C ALA A 94 0.64 12.10 7.98
N THR A 95 0.04 10.91 7.90
CA THR A 95 -0.36 10.11 9.06
C THR A 95 0.86 9.58 9.82
N SER A 96 0.82 9.63 11.16
CA SER A 96 1.88 9.06 12.00
C SER A 96 1.95 7.53 11.90
N ASP A 97 3.11 6.94 12.21
CA ASP A 97 3.28 5.49 12.18
C ASP A 97 2.33 4.76 13.16
N LYS A 98 2.05 5.38 14.31
CA LYS A 98 1.10 4.84 15.28
C LYS A 98 -0.32 4.76 14.72
N GLU A 99 -0.79 5.81 14.08
CA GLU A 99 -2.10 5.84 13.43
C GLU A 99 -2.16 4.89 12.23
N MET A 100 -1.07 4.76 11.47
CA MET A 100 -0.97 3.78 10.37
C MET A 100 -1.07 2.34 10.87
N ILE A 101 -0.53 2.02 12.06
CA ILE A 101 -0.69 0.70 12.68
C ILE A 101 -2.17 0.43 12.96
N GLU A 102 -2.89 1.41 13.53
CA GLU A 102 -4.33 1.27 13.82
C GLU A 102 -5.18 1.16 12.55
N LEU A 103 -4.87 1.96 11.51
CA LEU A 103 -5.54 1.84 10.21
C LEU A 103 -5.36 0.44 9.59
N ARG A 104 -4.14 -0.08 9.58
CA ARG A 104 -3.87 -1.44 9.06
C ARG A 104 -4.51 -2.52 9.90
N ARG A 105 -4.54 -2.35 11.22
CA ARG A 105 -5.13 -3.31 12.16
C ARG A 105 -6.63 -3.47 11.97
N HIS A 106 -7.34 -2.38 11.68
CA HIS A 106 -8.80 -2.36 11.71
C HIS A 106 -9.48 -2.07 10.37
N LYS A 107 -8.76 -1.46 9.40
CA LYS A 107 -9.37 -0.92 8.18
C LYS A 107 -8.78 -1.46 6.89
N MET A 108 -7.56 -2.01 6.92
CA MET A 108 -6.87 -2.47 5.73
C MET A 108 -6.48 -3.93 5.86
N GLY A 109 -6.83 -4.74 4.86
CA GLY A 109 -6.33 -6.10 4.70
C GLY A 109 -5.48 -6.22 3.44
N MET A 110 -4.48 -7.09 3.44
CA MET A 110 -3.69 -7.40 2.25
C MET A 110 -3.51 -8.90 2.09
N VAL A 111 -3.85 -9.40 0.92
CA VAL A 111 -3.53 -10.77 0.51
C VAL A 111 -2.23 -10.73 -0.29
N PHE A 112 -1.23 -11.46 0.15
CA PHE A 112 0.08 -11.51 -0.49
C PHE A 112 0.14 -12.62 -1.53
N GLN A 113 0.90 -12.40 -2.58
CA GLN A 113 1.14 -13.38 -3.65
C GLN A 113 1.87 -14.62 -3.13
N HIS A 114 2.78 -14.47 -2.19
CA HIS A 114 3.40 -15.55 -1.43
C HIS A 114 2.65 -15.71 -0.12
N PHE A 115 2.38 -16.92 0.28
CA PHE A 115 1.44 -17.32 1.33
C PHE A 115 1.45 -16.48 2.61
N ALA A 116 2.58 -15.83 2.95
CA ALA A 116 2.75 -15.00 4.16
C ALA A 116 2.28 -15.70 5.46
N LEU A 117 2.46 -17.01 5.52
CA LEU A 117 2.10 -17.82 6.68
C LEU A 117 3.27 -17.90 7.66
N PHE A 118 2.96 -17.91 8.94
CA PHE A 118 3.92 -18.19 10.00
C PHE A 118 4.16 -19.69 10.08
N PRO A 119 5.35 -20.21 9.73
CA PRO A 119 5.61 -21.64 9.62
C PRO A 119 5.60 -22.37 10.99
N HIS A 120 5.74 -21.61 12.08
CA HIS A 120 5.71 -22.11 13.45
C HIS A 120 4.30 -22.12 14.07
N ARG A 121 3.27 -21.71 13.30
CA ARG A 121 1.86 -21.67 13.72
C ARG A 121 1.04 -22.69 12.96
N THR A 122 -0.01 -23.21 13.61
CA THR A 122 -1.02 -24.05 12.96
C THR A 122 -1.82 -23.24 11.93
N VAL A 123 -2.62 -23.94 11.11
CA VAL A 123 -3.52 -23.28 10.14
C VAL A 123 -4.50 -22.36 10.87
N ALA A 124 -5.16 -22.86 11.91
CA ALA A 124 -6.12 -22.07 12.69
C ALA A 124 -5.48 -20.82 13.33
N GLU A 125 -4.27 -20.94 13.88
CA GLU A 125 -3.53 -19.79 14.42
C GLU A 125 -3.13 -18.78 13.34
N ASN A 126 -2.78 -19.22 12.13
CA ASN A 126 -2.53 -18.33 11.00
C ASN A 126 -3.80 -17.57 10.58
N VAL A 127 -4.94 -18.26 10.51
CA VAL A 127 -6.24 -17.64 10.20
C VAL A 127 -6.67 -16.68 11.31
N ALA A 128 -6.43 -17.04 12.58
CA ALA A 128 -6.76 -16.21 13.74
C ALA A 128 -5.84 -15.00 13.92
N PHE A 129 -4.66 -14.95 13.25
CA PHE A 129 -3.65 -13.93 13.46
C PHE A 129 -4.14 -12.47 13.30
N PRO A 130 -4.93 -12.11 12.28
CA PRO A 130 -5.48 -10.74 12.19
C PRO A 130 -6.30 -10.33 13.41
N LEU A 131 -7.07 -11.25 14.00
CA LEU A 131 -7.86 -11.01 15.21
C LEU A 131 -6.98 -10.90 16.46
N GLU A 132 -5.86 -11.65 16.49
CA GLU A 132 -4.84 -11.51 17.55
C GLU A 132 -4.23 -10.12 17.55
N VAL A 133 -3.87 -9.59 16.38
CA VAL A 133 -3.32 -8.24 16.22
C VAL A 133 -4.33 -7.16 16.64
N GLN A 134 -5.64 -7.43 16.50
CA GLN A 134 -6.72 -6.57 16.97
C GLN A 134 -6.95 -6.65 18.48
N GLY A 135 -6.26 -7.54 19.19
CA GLY A 135 -6.40 -7.73 20.64
C GLY A 135 -7.57 -8.60 21.05
N ILE A 136 -8.18 -9.35 20.11
CA ILE A 136 -9.25 -10.30 20.42
C ILE A 136 -8.69 -11.47 21.23
N ASP A 137 -9.38 -11.86 22.29
CA ASP A 137 -8.99 -12.96 23.17
C ASP A 137 -8.87 -14.30 22.40
N HIS A 138 -8.11 -15.22 22.97
CA HIS A 138 -7.76 -16.49 22.30
C HIS A 138 -8.97 -17.35 21.95
N GLU A 139 -9.91 -17.49 22.86
CA GLU A 139 -11.09 -18.34 22.67
C GLU A 139 -11.96 -17.81 21.53
N THR A 140 -12.28 -16.52 21.57
CA THR A 140 -13.09 -15.84 20.54
C THR A 140 -12.44 -15.89 19.16
N ARG A 141 -11.13 -15.61 19.06
CA ARG A 141 -10.45 -15.59 17.75
C ARG A 141 -10.28 -16.98 17.16
N MET A 142 -10.08 -18.01 18.00
CA MET A 142 -9.99 -19.41 17.52
C MET A 142 -11.35 -19.94 17.06
N ALA A 143 -12.44 -19.61 17.78
CA ALA A 143 -13.79 -19.95 17.32
C ALA A 143 -14.07 -19.35 15.94
N LYS A 144 -13.79 -18.06 15.73
CA LYS A 144 -13.96 -17.39 14.43
C LYS A 144 -13.05 -17.94 13.32
N ALA A 145 -11.89 -18.46 13.65
CA ALA A 145 -10.98 -19.03 12.67
C ALA A 145 -11.41 -20.42 12.17
N LEU A 146 -12.37 -21.07 12.86
CA LEU A 146 -12.90 -22.40 12.52
C LEU A 146 -14.27 -22.33 11.81
N GLU A 147 -14.91 -21.15 11.74
CA GLU A 147 -16.11 -20.89 10.94
C GLU A 147 -15.78 -20.82 9.44
#